data_b7d7d82eea757cce953b5e39874b2fdf
#
_entry.id   b7d7d82eea757cce953b5e39874b2fdf
#
_cell.length_a   1.000
_cell.length_b   1.000
_cell.length_c   1.000
_cell.angle_alpha   90.00
_cell.angle_beta   90.00
_cell.angle_gamma   90.00
#
_symmetry.space_group_name_H-M   'P 1'
#
loop_
_entity.id
_entity.type
_entity.pdbx_description
1 polymer ?
#
loop_
_entity_poly.entity_id
_entity_poly.type
_entity_poly.pdbx_seq_one_letter_code
_entity_poly.pdbx_strand_id
1 'polypeptide(L)'
;MKVGFIGLGKMGAGICSNIVKNGIDVVVYDINPANVQKFVDMGASSAATVKELAAQVEVCITCVPMPKDAKGVLLGPDGVFENLPEGGVHFDLSTLDIETVVMLEAEAAKRGKKY
;
A
#
# COMPACT_ATOMS: atom_id res chain seq x y z
N MET A 1 -4.39 -9.12 -12.46
CA MET A 1 -4.37 -7.87 -11.69
C MET A 1 -3.27 -7.95 -10.64
N LYS A 2 -2.47 -6.92 -10.53
CA LYS A 2 -1.37 -6.86 -9.56
C LYS A 2 -1.77 -5.97 -8.40
N VAL A 3 -1.54 -6.44 -7.18
CA VAL A 3 -1.92 -5.75 -5.95
C VAL A 3 -0.65 -5.34 -5.20
N GLY A 4 -0.58 -4.09 -4.75
CA GLY A 4 0.49 -3.63 -3.87
C GLY A 4 0.07 -3.68 -2.42
N PHE A 5 0.97 -4.08 -1.54
CA PHE A 5 0.69 -4.13 -0.11
C PHE A 5 1.83 -3.46 0.66
N ILE A 6 1.50 -2.42 1.40
CA ILE A 6 2.45 -1.62 2.17
C ILE A 6 2.12 -1.76 3.65
N GLY A 7 3.11 -2.13 4.45
CA GLY A 7 2.94 -2.30 5.88
C GLY A 7 2.72 -3.77 6.25
N LEU A 8 3.79 -4.45 6.60
CA LEU A 8 3.79 -5.88 6.88
C LEU A 8 4.00 -6.16 8.37
N GLY A 9 3.46 -5.29 9.22
CA GLY A 9 3.41 -5.53 10.64
C GLY A 9 2.44 -6.67 10.97
N LYS A 10 2.16 -6.88 12.24
CA LYS A 10 1.40 -8.05 12.70
C LYS A 10 0.07 -8.24 11.97
N MET A 11 -0.74 -7.18 11.89
CA MET A 11 -2.04 -7.24 11.22
C MET A 11 -1.90 -7.31 9.69
N GLY A 12 -1.05 -6.46 9.13
CA GLY A 12 -0.81 -6.43 7.69
C GLY A 12 -0.24 -7.74 7.18
N ALA A 13 0.66 -8.37 7.94
CA ALA A 13 1.24 -9.65 7.57
C ALA A 13 0.18 -10.74 7.47
N GLY A 14 -0.78 -10.77 8.39
CA GLY A 14 -1.87 -11.75 8.35
C GLY A 14 -2.74 -11.59 7.12
N ILE A 15 -3.12 -10.36 6.80
CA ILE A 15 -3.96 -10.07 5.64
C ILE A 15 -3.20 -10.37 4.34
N CYS A 16 -1.98 -9.89 4.22
CA CYS A 16 -1.14 -10.10 3.04
C CYS A 16 -0.89 -11.59 2.78
N SER A 17 -0.64 -12.35 3.84
CA SER A 17 -0.45 -13.79 3.76
C SER A 17 -1.65 -14.49 3.11
N ASN A 18 -2.86 -14.11 3.51
CA ASN A 18 -4.08 -14.67 2.92
C ASN A 18 -4.22 -14.32 1.43
N ILE A 19 -3.85 -13.11 1.05
CA ILE A 19 -3.91 -12.68 -0.35
C ILE A 19 -2.93 -13.49 -1.19
N VAL A 20 -1.70 -13.66 -0.71
CA VAL A 20 -0.67 -14.43 -1.43
C VAL A 20 -1.08 -15.91 -1.55
N LYS A 21 -1.61 -16.49 -0.48
CA LYS A 21 -2.05 -17.90 -0.47
C LYS A 21 -3.17 -18.18 -1.45
N ASN A 22 -3.96 -17.17 -1.78
CA ASN A 22 -5.06 -17.31 -2.73
C ASN A 22 -4.63 -17.08 -4.19
N GLY A 23 -3.33 -17.04 -4.45
CA GLY A 23 -2.79 -16.96 -5.80
C GLY A 23 -2.85 -15.58 -6.44
N ILE A 24 -3.08 -14.54 -5.65
CA ILE A 24 -3.09 -13.17 -6.18
C ILE A 24 -1.66 -12.67 -6.33
N ASP A 25 -1.38 -12.00 -7.44
CA ASP A 25 -0.06 -11.41 -7.70
C ASP A 25 0.13 -10.17 -6.83
N VAL A 26 1.03 -10.24 -5.85
CA VAL A 26 1.25 -9.19 -4.84
C VAL A 26 2.67 -8.66 -4.91
N VAL A 27 2.80 -7.33 -4.85
CA VAL A 27 4.08 -6.65 -4.64
C VAL A 27 4.06 -6.05 -3.23
N VAL A 28 5.07 -6.35 -2.43
CA VAL A 28 5.11 -5.93 -1.03
C VAL A 28 6.17 -4.87 -0.76
N TYR A 29 5.92 -4.05 0.25
CA TYR A 29 6.87 -3.08 0.77
C TYR A 29 6.69 -2.91 2.28
N ASP A 30 7.81 -2.80 2.99
CA ASP A 30 7.85 -2.46 4.41
C ASP A 30 9.20 -1.80 4.68
N ILE A 31 9.26 -0.92 5.67
CA ILE A 31 10.53 -0.29 6.06
C ILE A 31 11.50 -1.30 6.67
N ASN A 32 10.99 -2.44 7.14
CA ASN A 32 11.82 -3.51 7.70
C ASN A 32 12.03 -4.60 6.65
N PRO A 33 13.26 -4.76 6.13
CA PRO A 33 13.55 -5.77 5.10
C PRO A 33 13.23 -7.20 5.51
N ALA A 34 13.32 -7.53 6.80
CA ALA A 34 13.01 -8.88 7.29
C ALA A 34 11.54 -9.22 7.07
N ASN A 35 10.64 -8.23 7.21
CA ASN A 35 9.21 -8.43 6.95
C ASN A 35 8.95 -8.68 5.47
N VAL A 36 9.65 -7.98 4.60
CA VAL A 36 9.54 -8.14 3.15
C VAL A 36 9.97 -9.54 2.73
N GLN A 37 11.09 -10.02 3.27
CA GLN A 37 11.66 -11.31 2.87
C GLN A 37 10.72 -12.48 3.11
N LYS A 38 9.94 -12.44 4.17
CA LYS A 38 8.94 -13.49 4.45
C LYS A 38 7.97 -13.69 3.28
N PHE A 39 7.54 -12.60 2.68
CA PHE A 39 6.57 -12.64 1.59
C PHE A 39 7.22 -12.99 0.25
N VAL A 40 8.44 -12.55 0.04
CA VAL A 40 9.21 -12.98 -1.13
C VAL A 40 9.38 -14.49 -1.10
N ASP A 41 9.67 -15.07 0.07
CA ASP A 41 9.79 -16.51 0.23
C ASP A 41 8.46 -17.25 -0.03
N MET A 42 7.33 -16.56 0.10
CA MET A 42 6.00 -17.12 -0.21
C MET A 42 5.61 -16.97 -1.67
N GLY A 43 6.44 -16.32 -2.48
CA GLY A 43 6.18 -16.13 -3.90
C GLY A 43 5.76 -14.73 -4.30
N ALA A 44 5.67 -13.79 -3.36
CA ALA A 44 5.36 -12.39 -3.68
C ALA A 44 6.59 -11.69 -4.26
N SER A 45 6.34 -10.62 -5.00
CA SER A 45 7.41 -9.72 -5.45
C SER A 45 7.62 -8.62 -4.40
N SER A 46 8.72 -7.92 -4.47
CA SER A 46 8.99 -6.77 -3.61
C SER A 46 9.39 -5.56 -4.43
N ALA A 47 9.19 -4.38 -3.86
CA ALA A 47 9.67 -3.14 -4.44
C ALA A 47 10.61 -2.47 -3.45
N ALA A 48 11.61 -1.75 -3.94
CA ALA A 48 12.58 -1.06 -3.11
C ALA A 48 12.01 0.22 -2.49
N THR A 49 10.99 0.80 -3.12
CA THR A 49 10.35 2.04 -2.66
C THR A 49 8.84 1.97 -2.86
N VAL A 50 8.12 2.83 -2.12
CA VAL A 50 6.68 3.00 -2.31
C VAL A 50 6.37 3.44 -3.74
N LYS A 51 7.17 4.33 -4.30
CA LYS A 51 7.01 4.82 -5.67
C LYS A 51 7.05 3.68 -6.69
N GLU A 52 8.03 2.80 -6.57
CA GLU A 52 8.15 1.65 -7.47
C GLU A 52 6.98 0.70 -7.33
N LEU A 53 6.51 0.47 -6.10
CA LEU A 53 5.37 -0.40 -5.86
C LEU A 53 4.12 0.18 -6.50
N ALA A 54 3.82 1.44 -6.22
CA ALA A 54 2.60 2.08 -6.71
C ALA A 54 2.54 2.14 -8.23
N ALA A 55 3.67 2.36 -8.89
CA ALA A 55 3.72 2.50 -10.35
C ALA A 55 3.35 1.21 -11.11
N GLN A 56 3.43 0.06 -10.46
CA GLN A 56 3.23 -1.22 -11.14
C GLN A 56 1.95 -1.97 -10.72
N VAL A 57 1.11 -1.38 -9.89
CA VAL A 57 -0.09 -2.05 -9.38
C VAL A 57 -1.35 -1.27 -9.73
N GLU A 58 -2.49 -1.96 -9.79
CA GLU A 58 -3.79 -1.35 -10.04
C GLU A 58 -4.52 -1.05 -8.74
N VAL A 59 -4.28 -1.85 -7.73
CA VAL A 59 -4.86 -1.71 -6.39
C VAL A 59 -3.71 -1.68 -5.39
N CYS A 60 -3.73 -0.72 -4.50
CA CYS A 60 -2.75 -0.62 -3.43
C CYS A 60 -3.46 -0.70 -2.08
N ILE A 61 -2.86 -1.41 -1.15
CA ILE A 61 -3.40 -1.58 0.21
C ILE A 61 -2.33 -1.15 1.19
N THR A 62 -2.71 -0.33 2.17
CA THR A 62 -1.82 0.03 3.28
C THR A 62 -2.37 -0.47 4.59
N CYS A 63 -1.47 -0.88 5.48
CA CYS A 63 -1.79 -1.23 6.86
C CYS A 63 -0.64 -0.76 7.73
N VAL A 64 -0.65 0.51 8.11
CA VAL A 64 0.43 1.15 8.86
C VAL A 64 -0.06 1.58 10.24
N PRO A 65 0.85 1.70 11.24
CA PRO A 65 0.42 1.87 12.63
C PRO A 65 -0.17 3.23 12.99
N MET A 66 0.24 4.31 12.34
CA MET A 66 -0.15 5.66 12.75
C MET A 66 -0.64 6.50 11.57
N PRO A 67 -1.53 7.50 11.81
CA PRO A 67 -1.97 8.41 10.74
C PRO A 67 -0.83 9.11 10.01
N LYS A 68 0.22 9.49 10.72
CA LYS A 68 1.39 10.13 10.09
C LYS A 68 2.10 9.18 9.13
N ASP A 69 2.08 7.88 9.41
CA ASP A 69 2.69 6.88 8.53
C ASP A 69 1.87 6.73 7.25
N ALA A 70 0.54 6.78 7.36
CA ALA A 70 -0.34 6.77 6.20
C ALA A 70 -0.09 7.99 5.32
N LYS A 71 -0.03 9.17 5.91
CA LYS A 71 0.29 10.41 5.18
C LYS A 71 1.64 10.31 4.50
N GLY A 72 2.63 9.74 5.20
CA GLY A 72 3.99 9.61 4.68
C GLY A 72 4.10 8.71 3.46
N VAL A 73 3.31 7.64 3.39
CA VAL A 73 3.36 6.73 2.23
C VAL A 73 2.41 7.13 1.11
N LEU A 74 1.33 7.82 1.40
CA LEU A 74 0.31 8.15 0.41
C LEU A 74 0.55 9.49 -0.30
N LEU A 75 1.06 10.47 0.43
CA LEU A 75 1.24 11.85 -0.07
C LEU A 75 2.66 12.12 -0.55
N GLY A 76 2.83 13.22 -1.27
CA GLY A 76 4.13 13.66 -1.77
C GLY A 76 4.49 13.06 -3.12
N PRO A 77 5.62 13.53 -3.72
CA PRO A 77 6.01 13.10 -5.07
C PRO A 77 6.36 11.62 -5.17
N ASP A 78 6.78 10.99 -4.08
CA ASP A 78 7.11 9.57 -4.04
C ASP A 78 5.99 8.72 -3.42
N GLY A 79 4.85 9.32 -3.13
CA GLY A 79 3.72 8.66 -2.49
C GLY A 79 2.84 7.87 -3.46
N VAL A 80 1.93 7.07 -2.90
CA VAL A 80 1.05 6.21 -3.67
C VAL A 80 0.15 7.01 -4.61
N PHE A 81 -0.45 8.10 -4.12
CA PHE A 81 -1.41 8.85 -4.93
C PHE A 81 -0.82 9.46 -6.19
N GLU A 82 0.44 9.89 -6.13
CA GLU A 82 1.11 10.45 -7.31
C GLU A 82 1.53 9.37 -8.31
N ASN A 83 1.85 8.18 -7.84
CA ASN A 83 2.50 7.15 -8.65
C ASN A 83 1.59 6.00 -9.06
N LEU A 84 0.44 5.85 -8.43
CA LEU A 84 -0.55 4.84 -8.81
C LEU A 84 -1.07 5.18 -10.22
N PRO A 85 -1.26 4.19 -11.11
CA PRO A 85 -1.80 4.45 -12.43
C PRO A 85 -3.16 5.15 -12.38
N GLU A 86 -3.49 5.89 -13.42
CA GLU A 86 -4.77 6.58 -13.53
C GLU A 86 -5.92 5.59 -13.36
N GLY A 87 -6.91 5.98 -12.56
CA GLY A 87 -8.03 5.08 -12.22
C GLY A 87 -7.70 4.06 -11.15
N GLY A 88 -6.48 4.08 -10.62
CA GLY A 88 -6.07 3.17 -9.56
C GLY A 88 -6.86 3.38 -8.27
N VAL A 89 -6.96 2.31 -7.48
CA VAL A 89 -7.72 2.27 -6.23
C VAL A 89 -6.79 2.00 -5.07
N HIS A 90 -6.98 2.74 -3.98
CA HIS A 90 -6.23 2.52 -2.75
C HIS A 90 -7.19 2.15 -1.61
N PHE A 91 -6.89 1.05 -0.91
CA PHE A 91 -7.59 0.65 0.31
C PHE A 91 -6.65 0.85 1.49
N ASP A 92 -7.08 1.64 2.47
CA ASP A 92 -6.30 1.86 3.68
C ASP A 92 -6.96 1.10 4.83
N LEU A 93 -6.26 0.11 5.35
CA LEU A 93 -6.71 -0.72 6.46
C LEU A 93 -6.14 -0.24 7.79
N SER A 94 -5.44 0.89 7.77
CA SER A 94 -4.89 1.50 8.97
C SER A 94 -6.00 2.13 9.81
N THR A 95 -5.78 2.23 11.12
CA THR A 95 -6.70 2.95 12.00
C THR A 95 -6.42 4.45 11.87
N LEU A 96 -7.37 5.19 11.32
CA LEU A 96 -7.22 6.63 11.07
C LEU A 96 -8.37 7.41 11.71
N ASP A 97 -8.09 8.68 12.04
CA ASP A 97 -9.13 9.60 12.46
C ASP A 97 -9.90 10.14 11.24
N ILE A 98 -11.11 10.61 11.48
CA ILE A 98 -12.00 11.10 10.41
C ILE A 98 -11.35 12.24 9.61
N GLU A 99 -10.71 13.16 10.29
CA GLU A 99 -10.06 14.32 9.66
C GLU A 99 -8.99 13.88 8.66
N THR A 100 -8.17 12.90 9.04
CA THR A 100 -7.14 12.34 8.17
C THR A 100 -7.76 11.65 6.96
N VAL A 101 -8.82 10.84 7.16
CA VAL A 101 -9.50 10.14 6.07
C VAL A 101 -10.08 11.13 5.06
N VAL A 102 -10.76 12.16 5.52
CA VAL A 102 -11.35 13.17 4.64
C VAL A 102 -10.27 13.89 3.82
N MET A 103 -9.15 14.23 4.45
CA MET A 103 -8.03 14.88 3.77
C MET A 103 -7.41 13.97 2.71
N LEU A 104 -7.19 12.70 3.04
CA LEU A 104 -6.60 11.73 2.10
C LEU A 104 -7.52 11.47 0.91
N GLU A 105 -8.83 11.37 1.16
CA GLU A 105 -9.80 11.19 0.08
C GLU A 105 -9.75 12.37 -0.90
N ALA A 106 -9.70 13.60 -0.38
CA ALA A 106 -9.62 14.79 -1.21
C ALA A 106 -8.32 14.83 -2.02
N GLU A 107 -7.20 14.47 -1.42
CA GLU A 107 -5.91 14.45 -2.11
C GLU A 107 -5.85 13.38 -3.20
N ALA A 108 -6.45 12.22 -2.97
CA ALA A 108 -6.54 11.18 -3.99
C ALA A 108 -7.40 11.63 -5.17
N ALA A 109 -8.55 12.24 -4.88
CA ALA A 109 -9.47 12.72 -5.91
C ALA A 109 -8.83 13.78 -6.82
N LYS A 110 -8.00 14.66 -6.28
CA LYS A 110 -7.26 15.66 -7.06
C LYS A 110 -6.37 15.04 -8.12
N ARG A 111 -5.96 13.79 -7.92
CA ARG A 111 -5.04 13.08 -8.80
C ARG A 111 -5.73 11.99 -9.61
N GLY A 112 -7.06 11.97 -9.59
CA GLY A 112 -7.83 10.96 -10.32
C GLY A 112 -7.75 9.55 -9.76
N LYS A 113 -7.43 9.42 -8.48
CA LYS A 113 -7.34 8.12 -7.81
C LYS A 113 -8.52 7.93 -6.87
N LYS A 114 -8.84 6.69 -6.58
CA LYS A 114 -9.88 6.33 -5.61
C LYS A 114 -9.24 5.89 -4.31
N TYR A 115 -9.85 6.31 -3.21
CA TYR A 115 -9.35 6.00 -1.87
C TYR A 115 -10.49 5.53 -0.98
#